data_d77cea9820aea34292e112f98bca8bd7
#
_entry.id   d77cea9820aea34292e112f98bca8bd7
#
_cell.length_a   1.000
_cell.length_b   1.000
_cell.length_c   1.000
_cell.angle_alpha   90.00
_cell.angle_beta   90.00
_cell.angle_gamma   90.00
#
_symmetry.space_group_name_H-M   'P 1'
#
loop_
_entity.id
_entity.type
_entity.pdbx_description
1 polymer ?
#
loop_
_entity_poly.entity_id
_entity_poly.type
_entity_poly.pdbx_seq_one_letter_code
_entity_poly.pdbx_strand_id
1 'polypeptide(L)'
;YVVSGRAKAKVVHVGMDNFAMKISAGAKYFKKPVSVIKNSLNKIVKTMSVVIVPLGIALFSVKYYIQGNDMNSTVLTTIGSLVGMIPSGLVALTSVVFCLSVIRLAGHHTLAQDMYCVETLARVDVLCLDKTGTITEGSMEIHGIKTVDLSEDEFCRHLKNLSDAVKDENATAAAVKNYVGQYEAAGEVSVVVPFSSDRKWSGAVIDGRSYVLGAPEFVFPDTAEEIKAITREKAEEGLRVLVLASSDVEIIGHNLPDGLKAEGFIFIADKIRKEAPDTLQYFRDQGVTVKIISGDNPVTVRAVAKRAGLSDCDSIIDMSTLKTDEEVIDAAEKYTIFGRVLPCLLYTNCCL
;
A
#
# COMPACT_ATOMS: atom_id res chain seq x y z
N TYR A 1 19.35 5.59 12.26
CA TYR A 1 19.32 5.00 10.90
C TYR A 1 20.12 5.85 9.92
N VAL A 2 20.64 5.21 8.86
CA VAL A 2 21.40 5.93 7.82
C VAL A 2 20.41 6.60 6.88
N VAL A 3 20.53 7.91 6.69
CA VAL A 3 19.66 8.70 5.83
C VAL A 3 20.23 8.81 4.42
N SER A 4 21.55 8.96 4.31
CA SER A 4 22.27 9.02 3.03
C SER A 4 23.75 8.67 3.22
N GLY A 5 24.47 8.38 2.11
CA GLY A 5 25.89 8.08 2.10
C GLY A 5 26.22 6.59 2.30
N ARG A 6 27.53 6.29 2.42
CA ARG A 6 28.05 4.92 2.61
C ARG A 6 28.76 4.83 3.96
N ALA A 7 28.48 3.78 4.71
CA ALA A 7 29.11 3.52 6.01
C ALA A 7 29.46 2.03 6.16
N LYS A 8 30.48 1.74 6.98
CA LYS A 8 30.75 0.38 7.44
C LYS A 8 30.07 0.20 8.80
N ALA A 9 29.27 -0.85 8.96
CA ALA A 9 28.57 -1.14 10.20
C ALA A 9 28.90 -2.56 10.68
N LYS A 10 28.97 -2.72 12.01
CA LYS A 10 29.08 -4.04 12.67
C LYS A 10 27.69 -4.47 13.10
N VAL A 11 27.27 -5.65 12.67
CA VAL A 11 25.99 -6.23 13.11
C VAL A 11 26.11 -6.64 14.58
N VAL A 12 25.23 -6.10 15.44
CA VAL A 12 25.20 -6.34 16.89
C VAL A 12 24.03 -7.22 17.29
N HIS A 13 22.90 -7.10 16.60
CA HIS A 13 21.69 -7.89 16.87
C HIS A 13 21.28 -8.65 15.62
N VAL A 14 20.96 -9.93 15.75
CA VAL A 14 20.53 -10.82 14.66
C VAL A 14 19.25 -11.59 15.07
N GLY A 15 18.50 -12.07 14.08
CA GLY A 15 17.30 -12.86 14.34
C GLY A 15 16.22 -12.05 15.05
N MET A 16 15.61 -12.63 16.10
CA MET A 16 14.50 -12.02 16.85
C MET A 16 14.89 -10.76 17.63
N ASP A 17 16.17 -10.56 17.92
CA ASP A 17 16.66 -9.37 18.63
C ASP A 17 16.81 -8.16 17.71
N ASN A 18 16.72 -8.35 16.40
CA ASN A 18 16.77 -7.27 15.43
C ASN A 18 15.52 -6.36 15.56
N PHE A 19 15.73 -5.05 15.45
CA PHE A 19 14.67 -4.04 15.50
C PHE A 19 13.53 -4.29 14.50
N ALA A 20 13.86 -4.66 13.27
CA ALA A 20 12.88 -5.01 12.24
C ALA A 20 12.00 -6.22 12.62
N MET A 21 12.60 -7.23 13.28
CA MET A 21 11.85 -8.40 13.75
C MET A 21 10.97 -8.09 14.95
N LYS A 22 11.36 -7.16 15.83
CA LYS A 22 10.51 -6.68 16.94
C LYS A 22 9.29 -5.94 16.41
N ILE A 23 9.45 -5.09 15.39
CA ILE A 23 8.31 -4.44 14.69
C ILE A 23 7.42 -5.49 14.03
N SER A 24 8.01 -6.44 13.29
CA SER A 24 7.26 -7.51 12.63
C SER A 24 6.52 -8.42 13.60
N ALA A 25 7.08 -8.69 14.77
CA ALA A 25 6.42 -9.47 15.82
C ALA A 25 5.19 -8.75 16.39
N GLY A 26 5.26 -7.42 16.55
CA GLY A 26 4.11 -6.59 16.89
C GLY A 26 3.01 -6.59 15.83
N ALA A 27 3.40 -6.57 14.56
CA ALA A 27 2.47 -6.63 13.43
C ALA A 27 1.83 -8.01 13.20
N LYS A 28 2.41 -9.08 13.77
CA LYS A 28 1.87 -10.45 13.69
C LYS A 28 0.68 -10.73 14.60
N TYR A 29 0.22 -9.76 15.38
CA TYR A 29 -1.01 -9.93 16.16
C TYR A 29 -2.22 -9.91 15.23
N PHE A 30 -2.44 -11.05 14.55
CA PHE A 30 -3.56 -11.25 13.66
C PHE A 30 -4.81 -11.58 14.47
N LYS A 31 -5.76 -10.66 14.54
CA LYS A 31 -7.10 -10.95 15.06
C LYS A 31 -7.80 -11.87 14.08
N LYS A 32 -8.02 -13.14 14.46
CA LYS A 32 -8.70 -14.09 13.57
C LYS A 32 -10.08 -13.54 13.18
N PRO A 33 -10.40 -13.52 11.90
CA PRO A 33 -11.71 -13.07 11.45
C PRO A 33 -12.80 -13.96 12.05
N VAL A 34 -13.86 -13.33 12.51
CA VAL A 34 -14.99 -14.05 13.11
C VAL A 34 -15.94 -14.47 12.00
N SER A 35 -15.99 -15.78 11.71
CA SER A 35 -16.97 -16.33 10.77
C SER A 35 -18.38 -16.28 11.38
N VAL A 36 -19.28 -15.54 10.73
CA VAL A 36 -20.69 -15.45 11.13
C VAL A 36 -21.42 -16.76 10.86
N ILE A 37 -21.12 -17.42 9.75
CA ILE A 37 -21.68 -18.73 9.40
C ILE A 37 -21.31 -19.77 10.46
N LYS A 38 -20.03 -19.86 10.85
CA LYS A 38 -19.58 -20.76 11.92
C LYS A 38 -20.27 -20.48 13.24
N ASN A 39 -20.40 -19.22 13.61
CA ASN A 39 -21.08 -18.86 14.86
C ASN A 39 -22.58 -19.19 14.81
N SER A 40 -23.22 -18.98 13.68
CA SER A 40 -24.62 -19.33 13.49
C SER A 40 -24.84 -20.86 13.54
N LEU A 41 -23.96 -21.63 12.89
CA LEU A 41 -23.99 -23.08 12.96
C LEU A 41 -23.77 -23.58 14.39
N ASN A 42 -22.78 -23.05 15.11
CA ASN A 42 -22.54 -23.40 16.50
C ASN A 42 -23.75 -23.06 17.40
N LYS A 43 -24.42 -21.93 17.13
CA LYS A 43 -25.64 -21.54 17.85
C LYS A 43 -26.79 -22.54 17.60
N ILE A 44 -26.98 -22.94 16.32
CA ILE A 44 -27.99 -23.94 15.95
C ILE A 44 -27.69 -25.27 16.65
N VAL A 45 -26.46 -25.79 16.54
CA VAL A 45 -26.05 -27.06 17.17
C VAL A 45 -26.24 -27.00 18.70
N LYS A 46 -25.83 -25.89 19.34
CA LYS A 46 -26.00 -25.71 20.77
C LYS A 46 -27.48 -25.68 21.19
N THR A 47 -28.32 -24.97 20.42
CA THR A 47 -29.77 -24.90 20.69
C THR A 47 -30.41 -26.28 20.53
N MET A 48 -30.06 -27.01 19.45
CA MET A 48 -30.55 -28.37 19.22
C MET A 48 -30.10 -29.32 20.33
N SER A 49 -28.83 -29.23 20.80
CA SER A 49 -28.33 -30.05 21.91
C SER A 49 -29.14 -29.84 23.19
N VAL A 50 -29.55 -28.61 23.48
CA VAL A 50 -30.38 -28.31 24.65
C VAL A 50 -31.79 -28.91 24.50
N VAL A 51 -32.35 -28.86 23.29
CA VAL A 51 -33.71 -29.41 23.02
C VAL A 51 -33.74 -30.96 22.97
N ILE A 52 -32.66 -31.59 22.46
CA ILE A 52 -32.56 -33.03 22.32
C ILE A 52 -32.60 -33.75 23.68
N VAL A 53 -32.01 -33.17 24.73
CA VAL A 53 -31.96 -33.83 26.06
C VAL A 53 -33.39 -34.01 26.65
N PRO A 54 -34.24 -32.98 26.82
CA PRO A 54 -35.59 -33.20 27.35
C PRO A 54 -36.46 -34.04 26.40
N LEU A 55 -36.29 -33.89 25.10
CA LEU A 55 -37.00 -34.71 24.11
C LEU A 55 -36.58 -36.18 24.19
N GLY A 56 -35.32 -36.48 24.39
CA GLY A 56 -34.82 -37.81 24.60
C GLY A 56 -35.37 -38.49 25.84
N ILE A 57 -35.48 -37.73 26.95
CA ILE A 57 -36.11 -38.21 28.19
C ILE A 57 -37.60 -38.49 27.94
N ALA A 58 -38.28 -37.61 27.26
CA ALA A 58 -39.69 -37.79 26.95
C ALA A 58 -39.94 -39.03 26.04
N LEU A 59 -39.16 -39.15 24.95
CA LEU A 59 -39.24 -40.31 24.03
C LEU A 59 -38.92 -41.62 24.73
N PHE A 60 -37.88 -41.64 25.57
CA PHE A 60 -37.57 -42.84 26.36
C PHE A 60 -38.70 -43.21 27.32
N SER A 61 -39.27 -42.21 28.04
CA SER A 61 -40.35 -42.42 29.00
C SER A 61 -41.60 -43.00 28.30
N VAL A 62 -41.99 -42.43 27.16
CA VAL A 62 -43.14 -42.90 26.39
C VAL A 62 -42.92 -44.31 25.91
N LYS A 63 -41.75 -44.64 25.34
CA LYS A 63 -41.49 -45.98 24.81
C LYS A 63 -41.38 -47.05 25.88
N TYR A 64 -40.77 -46.72 27.00
CA TYR A 64 -40.60 -47.68 28.11
C TYR A 64 -41.85 -47.87 28.95
N TYR A 65 -42.46 -46.78 29.42
CA TYR A 65 -43.59 -46.83 30.37
C TYR A 65 -44.95 -46.97 29.68
N ILE A 66 -45.16 -46.40 28.50
CA ILE A 66 -46.50 -46.38 27.84
C ILE A 66 -46.55 -47.51 26.82
N GLN A 67 -45.53 -47.73 26.00
CA GLN A 67 -45.51 -48.77 24.99
C GLN A 67 -45.07 -50.15 25.50
N GLY A 68 -44.46 -50.21 26.70
CA GLY A 68 -44.02 -51.46 27.33
C GLY A 68 -42.88 -52.16 26.58
N ASN A 69 -42.07 -51.41 25.84
CA ASN A 69 -40.96 -52.00 25.08
C ASN A 69 -39.83 -52.45 25.99
N ASP A 70 -39.10 -53.44 25.55
CA ASP A 70 -37.87 -53.90 26.23
C ASP A 70 -36.82 -52.80 26.33
N MET A 71 -36.05 -52.80 27.42
CA MET A 71 -35.05 -51.77 27.73
C MET A 71 -34.05 -51.56 26.60
N ASN A 72 -33.51 -52.67 26.03
CA ASN A 72 -32.52 -52.58 24.95
C ASN A 72 -33.10 -51.95 23.67
N SER A 73 -34.31 -52.35 23.30
CA SER A 73 -35.04 -51.81 22.15
C SER A 73 -35.40 -50.33 22.36
N THR A 74 -35.81 -49.96 23.56
CA THR A 74 -36.12 -48.58 23.93
C THR A 74 -34.89 -47.68 23.82
N VAL A 75 -33.74 -48.11 24.36
CA VAL A 75 -32.48 -47.37 24.26
C VAL A 75 -32.02 -47.17 22.81
N LEU A 76 -31.98 -48.29 22.04
CA LEU A 76 -31.53 -48.25 20.63
C LEU A 76 -32.40 -47.33 19.78
N THR A 77 -33.71 -47.44 19.90
CA THR A 77 -34.64 -46.64 19.10
C THR A 77 -34.68 -45.15 19.52
N THR A 78 -34.49 -44.88 20.82
CA THR A 78 -34.34 -43.51 21.32
C THR A 78 -33.07 -42.84 20.81
N ILE A 79 -31.94 -43.52 20.97
CA ILE A 79 -30.64 -43.01 20.45
C ILE A 79 -30.70 -42.81 18.93
N GLY A 80 -31.21 -43.76 18.17
CA GLY A 80 -31.35 -43.65 16.72
C GLY A 80 -32.20 -42.45 16.30
N SER A 81 -33.30 -42.18 17.02
CA SER A 81 -34.15 -41.02 16.78
C SER A 81 -33.41 -39.71 17.09
N LEU A 82 -32.67 -39.66 18.20
CA LEU A 82 -31.94 -38.45 18.61
C LEU A 82 -30.74 -38.12 17.71
N VAL A 83 -30.01 -39.15 17.24
CA VAL A 83 -28.91 -38.97 16.29
C VAL A 83 -29.39 -38.35 14.98
N GLY A 84 -30.57 -38.80 14.48
CA GLY A 84 -31.19 -38.24 13.28
C GLY A 84 -31.60 -36.75 13.41
N MET A 85 -31.76 -36.24 14.63
CA MET A 85 -32.11 -34.83 14.88
C MET A 85 -30.91 -33.90 14.88
N ILE A 86 -29.67 -34.39 14.94
CA ILE A 86 -28.47 -33.60 14.91
C ILE A 86 -28.16 -33.21 13.46
N PRO A 87 -28.14 -31.90 13.10
CA PRO A 87 -27.89 -31.49 11.71
C PRO A 87 -26.40 -31.55 11.34
N SER A 88 -25.76 -32.71 11.55
CA SER A 88 -24.34 -32.92 11.28
C SER A 88 -23.98 -32.75 9.81
N GLY A 89 -24.91 -33.08 8.90
CA GLY A 89 -24.75 -32.87 7.46
C GLY A 89 -24.57 -31.38 7.07
N LEU A 90 -25.20 -30.48 7.80
CA LEU A 90 -25.07 -29.03 7.54
C LEU A 90 -23.65 -28.54 7.83
N VAL A 91 -23.04 -28.98 8.93
CA VAL A 91 -21.66 -28.62 9.29
C VAL A 91 -20.66 -29.24 8.30
N ALA A 92 -20.85 -30.51 7.94
CA ALA A 92 -20.00 -31.16 6.97
C ALA A 92 -20.07 -30.51 5.58
N LEU A 93 -21.27 -30.23 5.08
CA LEU A 93 -21.48 -29.57 3.79
C LEU A 93 -20.83 -28.18 3.74
N THR A 94 -21.01 -27.38 4.79
CA THR A 94 -20.40 -26.04 4.87
C THR A 94 -18.88 -26.13 4.83
N SER A 95 -18.28 -27.08 5.56
CA SER A 95 -16.83 -27.29 5.56
C SER A 95 -16.31 -27.71 4.17
N VAL A 96 -17.04 -28.57 3.47
CA VAL A 96 -16.69 -28.99 2.10
C VAL A 96 -16.74 -27.82 1.13
N VAL A 97 -17.80 -26.99 1.20
CA VAL A 97 -17.94 -25.80 0.35
C VAL A 97 -16.80 -24.80 0.58
N PHE A 98 -16.42 -24.51 1.84
CA PHE A 98 -15.29 -23.66 2.13
C PHE A 98 -13.97 -24.26 1.63
N CYS A 99 -13.76 -25.55 1.81
CA CYS A 99 -12.57 -26.25 1.31
C CYS A 99 -12.45 -26.11 -0.21
N LEU A 100 -13.51 -26.38 -0.96
CA LEU A 100 -13.54 -26.20 -2.41
C LEU A 100 -13.28 -24.76 -2.84
N SER A 101 -13.80 -23.78 -2.10
CA SER A 101 -13.56 -22.38 -2.38
C SER A 101 -12.09 -21.98 -2.16
N VAL A 102 -11.46 -22.49 -1.10
CA VAL A 102 -10.01 -22.30 -0.86
C VAL A 102 -9.17 -22.94 -1.97
N ILE A 103 -9.54 -24.16 -2.43
CA ILE A 103 -8.84 -24.81 -3.55
C ILE A 103 -8.96 -23.99 -4.84
N ARG A 104 -10.13 -23.39 -5.12
CA ARG A 104 -10.29 -22.49 -6.26
C ARG A 104 -9.40 -21.25 -6.15
N LEU A 105 -9.32 -20.62 -4.96
CA LEU A 105 -8.42 -19.49 -4.73
C LEU A 105 -6.96 -19.85 -4.94
N ALA A 106 -6.54 -21.05 -4.48
CA ALA A 106 -5.18 -21.54 -4.71
C ALA A 106 -4.87 -21.70 -6.21
N GLY A 107 -5.85 -22.12 -7.01
CA GLY A 107 -5.73 -22.15 -8.48
C GLY A 107 -5.50 -20.78 -9.12
N HIS A 108 -5.89 -19.69 -8.46
CA HIS A 108 -5.62 -18.30 -8.84
C HIS A 108 -4.39 -17.70 -8.13
N HIS A 109 -3.45 -18.54 -7.70
CA HIS A 109 -2.23 -18.15 -6.99
C HIS A 109 -2.46 -17.35 -5.69
N THR A 110 -3.63 -17.53 -5.07
CA THR A 110 -4.00 -16.86 -3.82
C THR A 110 -4.02 -17.87 -2.68
N LEU A 111 -3.13 -17.69 -1.70
CA LEU A 111 -3.03 -18.57 -0.53
C LEU A 111 -3.98 -18.09 0.58
N ALA A 112 -4.98 -18.89 0.90
CA ALA A 112 -5.85 -18.67 2.04
C ALA A 112 -5.24 -19.27 3.32
N GLN A 113 -5.09 -18.46 4.37
CA GLN A 113 -4.57 -18.92 5.67
C GLN A 113 -5.64 -19.57 6.56
N ASP A 114 -6.91 -19.24 6.33
CA ASP A 114 -8.07 -19.78 7.04
C ASP A 114 -9.17 -20.11 6.04
N MET A 115 -9.89 -21.22 6.24
CA MET A 115 -10.97 -21.62 5.34
C MET A 115 -12.17 -20.63 5.37
N TYR A 116 -12.34 -19.88 6.46
CA TYR A 116 -13.42 -18.89 6.60
C TYR A 116 -13.09 -17.53 5.95
N CYS A 117 -11.87 -17.34 5.43
CA CYS A 117 -11.49 -16.10 4.75
C CYS A 117 -12.38 -15.80 3.54
N VAL A 118 -12.90 -16.85 2.87
CA VAL A 118 -13.80 -16.69 1.72
C VAL A 118 -15.11 -16.03 2.12
N GLU A 119 -15.67 -16.40 3.29
CA GLU A 119 -16.86 -15.76 3.83
C GLU A 119 -16.59 -14.28 4.15
N THR A 120 -15.43 -14.01 4.78
CA THR A 120 -15.05 -12.66 5.15
C THR A 120 -14.86 -11.79 3.90
N LEU A 121 -14.16 -12.29 2.88
CA LEU A 121 -13.98 -11.60 1.61
C LEU A 121 -15.31 -11.30 0.89
N ALA A 122 -16.25 -12.27 0.90
CA ALA A 122 -17.56 -12.09 0.26
C ALA A 122 -18.44 -11.03 0.94
N ARG A 123 -18.07 -10.56 2.13
CA ARG A 123 -18.81 -9.58 2.94
C ARG A 123 -18.10 -8.25 3.07
N VAL A 124 -16.99 -8.06 2.34
CA VAL A 124 -16.28 -6.79 2.32
C VAL A 124 -17.13 -5.77 1.57
N ASP A 125 -17.46 -4.67 2.23
CA ASP A 125 -18.16 -3.51 1.69
C ASP A 125 -17.25 -2.28 1.59
N VAL A 126 -16.14 -2.27 2.35
CA VAL A 126 -15.11 -1.23 2.31
C VAL A 126 -13.73 -1.86 2.15
N LEU A 127 -12.97 -1.41 1.15
CA LEU A 127 -11.60 -1.83 0.88
C LEU A 127 -10.66 -0.66 1.08
N CYS A 128 -9.78 -0.77 2.08
CA CYS A 128 -8.73 0.21 2.34
C CYS A 128 -7.43 -0.23 1.67
N LEU A 129 -6.91 0.59 0.76
CA LEU A 129 -5.69 0.31 0.00
C LEU A 129 -4.58 1.28 0.41
N ASP A 130 -3.38 0.76 0.60
CA ASP A 130 -2.18 1.58 0.61
C ASP A 130 -1.86 2.06 -0.82
N LYS A 131 -1.32 3.28 -0.94
CA LYS A 131 -0.89 3.83 -2.22
C LYS A 131 0.37 3.11 -2.73
N THR A 132 1.42 3.09 -1.89
CA THR A 132 2.78 2.72 -2.29
C THR A 132 2.99 1.20 -2.32
N GLY A 133 3.38 0.65 -3.47
CA GLY A 133 3.56 -0.80 -3.64
C GLY A 133 2.25 -1.59 -3.78
N THR A 134 1.08 -0.94 -3.66
CA THR A 134 -0.24 -1.55 -3.84
C THR A 134 -0.90 -1.01 -5.12
N ILE A 135 -1.30 0.25 -5.16
CA ILE A 135 -1.83 0.92 -6.37
C ILE A 135 -0.68 1.24 -7.32
N THR A 136 0.48 1.61 -6.77
CA THR A 136 1.72 1.86 -7.52
C THR A 136 2.67 0.67 -7.42
N GLU A 137 3.63 0.57 -8.35
CA GLU A 137 4.67 -0.46 -8.34
C GLU A 137 5.75 -0.22 -7.27
N GLY A 138 5.73 0.94 -6.59
CA GLY A 138 6.78 1.38 -5.68
C GLY A 138 8.02 1.92 -6.41
N SER A 139 7.98 2.00 -7.74
CA SER A 139 8.96 2.65 -8.61
C SER A 139 8.43 3.98 -9.12
N MET A 140 9.34 4.82 -9.63
CA MET A 140 9.01 6.11 -10.24
C MET A 140 9.27 6.05 -11.74
N GLU A 141 8.55 6.89 -12.48
CA GLU A 141 8.74 7.08 -13.92
C GLU A 141 8.74 8.57 -14.27
N ILE A 142 9.46 8.95 -15.33
CA ILE A 142 9.39 10.29 -15.87
C ILE A 142 8.10 10.38 -16.71
N HIS A 143 7.21 11.28 -16.30
CA HIS A 143 5.94 11.53 -16.98
C HIS A 143 6.09 12.52 -18.14
N GLY A 144 7.08 13.39 -18.05
CA GLY A 144 7.41 14.36 -19.10
C GLY A 144 8.58 15.24 -18.70
N ILE A 145 9.09 15.98 -19.67
CA ILE A 145 10.12 16.99 -19.48
C ILE A 145 9.67 18.32 -20.11
N LYS A 146 10.24 19.42 -19.63
CA LYS A 146 10.08 20.75 -20.22
C LYS A 146 11.43 21.41 -20.26
N THR A 147 11.98 21.62 -21.45
CA THR A 147 13.28 22.26 -21.65
C THR A 147 13.16 23.79 -21.68
N VAL A 148 14.26 24.45 -21.33
CA VAL A 148 14.44 25.91 -21.40
C VAL A 148 15.67 26.16 -22.27
N ASP A 149 15.48 26.83 -23.38
CA ASP A 149 16.54 27.23 -24.35
C ASP A 149 17.40 26.08 -24.93
N LEU A 150 17.05 24.81 -24.68
CA LEU A 150 17.76 23.62 -25.20
C LEU A 150 16.81 22.72 -25.97
N SER A 151 17.37 21.96 -26.93
CA SER A 151 16.66 20.84 -27.51
C SER A 151 16.48 19.71 -26.51
N GLU A 152 15.44 18.89 -26.70
CA GLU A 152 15.18 17.75 -25.83
C GLU A 152 16.34 16.76 -25.82
N ASP A 153 16.98 16.55 -26.97
CA ASP A 153 18.13 15.65 -27.09
C ASP A 153 19.37 16.15 -26.32
N GLU A 154 19.65 17.44 -26.34
CA GLU A 154 20.75 18.04 -25.57
C GLU A 154 20.49 17.95 -24.07
N PHE A 155 19.28 18.28 -23.66
CA PHE A 155 18.86 18.16 -22.27
C PHE A 155 19.01 16.70 -21.77
N CYS A 156 18.57 15.72 -22.55
CA CYS A 156 18.69 14.31 -22.20
C CYS A 156 20.15 13.84 -22.12
N ARG A 157 21.04 14.35 -22.99
CA ARG A 157 22.49 14.06 -22.90
C ARG A 157 23.10 14.64 -21.62
N HIS A 158 22.81 15.90 -21.28
CA HIS A 158 23.29 16.50 -20.01
C HIS A 158 22.78 15.74 -18.80
N LEU A 159 21.50 15.35 -18.81
CA LEU A 159 20.88 14.55 -17.76
C LEU A 159 21.52 13.15 -17.65
N LYS A 160 21.85 12.53 -18.81
CA LYS A 160 22.58 11.26 -18.84
C LYS A 160 23.96 11.37 -18.25
N ASN A 161 24.72 12.37 -18.69
CA ASN A 161 26.08 12.61 -18.18
C ASN A 161 26.09 12.79 -16.67
N LEU A 162 25.16 13.60 -16.14
CA LEU A 162 25.03 13.80 -14.70
C LEU A 162 24.62 12.52 -13.96
N SER A 163 23.63 11.80 -14.48
CA SER A 163 23.16 10.55 -13.86
C SER A 163 24.25 9.49 -13.76
N ASP A 164 25.09 9.34 -14.80
CA ASP A 164 26.18 8.39 -14.82
C ASP A 164 27.38 8.84 -13.96
N ALA A 165 27.58 10.16 -13.80
CA ALA A 165 28.61 10.72 -12.93
C ALA A 165 28.26 10.52 -11.44
N VAL A 166 27.04 10.84 -11.03
CA VAL A 166 26.60 10.82 -9.62
C VAL A 166 26.36 9.40 -9.11
N LYS A 167 25.83 8.50 -9.92
CA LYS A 167 25.53 7.08 -9.58
C LYS A 167 24.68 6.91 -8.33
N ASP A 168 23.70 7.78 -8.14
CA ASP A 168 22.73 7.63 -7.06
C ASP A 168 21.85 6.36 -7.25
N GLU A 169 21.50 5.70 -6.14
CA GLU A 169 20.71 4.44 -6.15
C GLU A 169 19.30 4.62 -5.55
N ASN A 170 18.74 5.82 -5.66
CA ASN A 170 17.35 6.06 -5.20
C ASN A 170 16.33 5.88 -6.34
N ALA A 171 15.04 5.80 -6.00
CA ALA A 171 13.97 5.57 -6.97
C ALA A 171 13.89 6.67 -8.05
N THR A 172 14.19 7.91 -7.70
CA THR A 172 14.26 9.05 -8.62
C THR A 172 15.40 8.89 -9.62
N ALA A 173 16.59 8.54 -9.16
CA ALA A 173 17.76 8.29 -10.02
C ALA A 173 17.53 7.10 -10.96
N ALA A 174 16.87 6.04 -10.47
CA ALA A 174 16.49 4.90 -11.29
C ALA A 174 15.52 5.31 -12.42
N ALA A 175 14.53 6.16 -12.12
CA ALA A 175 13.60 6.68 -13.13
C ALA A 175 14.33 7.53 -14.19
N VAL A 176 15.24 8.42 -13.77
CA VAL A 176 16.07 9.23 -14.67
C VAL A 176 16.93 8.33 -15.55
N LYS A 177 17.66 7.37 -14.95
CA LYS A 177 18.54 6.45 -15.66
C LYS A 177 17.78 5.62 -16.71
N ASN A 178 16.59 5.15 -16.39
CA ASN A 178 15.75 4.41 -17.33
C ASN A 178 15.30 5.28 -18.50
N TYR A 179 14.95 6.53 -18.25
CA TYR A 179 14.49 7.45 -19.28
C TYR A 179 15.58 7.83 -20.28
N VAL A 180 16.78 8.15 -19.77
CA VAL A 180 17.93 8.55 -20.61
C VAL A 180 18.82 7.37 -21.02
N GLY A 181 18.37 6.14 -20.81
CA GLY A 181 19.16 4.93 -21.07
C GLY A 181 19.60 4.72 -22.51
N GLN A 182 18.91 5.35 -23.46
CA GLN A 182 19.24 5.31 -24.89
C GLN A 182 20.39 6.25 -25.30
N TYR A 183 20.76 7.21 -24.45
CA TYR A 183 21.85 8.15 -24.71
C TYR A 183 23.18 7.62 -24.18
N GLU A 184 24.27 8.00 -24.82
CA GLU A 184 25.62 7.68 -24.36
C GLU A 184 26.15 8.82 -23.50
N ALA A 185 26.79 8.47 -22.37
CA ALA A 185 27.47 9.45 -21.53
C ALA A 185 28.79 9.86 -22.17
N ALA A 186 29.08 11.16 -22.15
CA ALA A 186 30.34 11.73 -22.64
C ALA A 186 30.81 12.83 -21.67
N GLY A 187 32.13 13.06 -21.65
CA GLY A 187 32.77 14.10 -20.85
C GLY A 187 33.61 13.57 -19.68
N GLU A 188 34.57 14.38 -19.28
CA GLU A 188 35.49 14.08 -18.15
C GLU A 188 34.85 14.64 -16.86
N VAL A 189 34.68 13.74 -15.88
CA VAL A 189 34.08 14.09 -14.58
C VAL A 189 35.18 14.45 -13.59
N SER A 190 35.19 15.69 -13.08
CA SER A 190 36.18 16.17 -12.11
C SER A 190 35.68 16.18 -10.67
N VAL A 191 34.42 16.57 -10.44
CA VAL A 191 33.81 16.65 -9.11
C VAL A 191 32.46 15.97 -9.12
N VAL A 192 32.14 15.23 -8.03
CA VAL A 192 30.82 14.61 -7.85
C VAL A 192 30.27 14.93 -6.47
N VAL A 193 29.05 15.42 -6.42
CA VAL A 193 28.29 15.66 -5.19
C VAL A 193 27.07 14.75 -5.19
N PRO A 194 27.07 13.65 -4.40
CA PRO A 194 25.93 12.73 -4.31
C PRO A 194 24.70 13.42 -3.72
N PHE A 195 23.52 12.87 -3.99
CA PHE A 195 22.26 13.37 -3.41
C PHE A 195 22.29 13.35 -1.87
N SER A 196 21.74 14.39 -1.26
CA SER A 196 21.47 14.44 0.17
C SER A 196 20.03 14.87 0.43
N SER A 197 19.39 14.20 1.39
CA SER A 197 18.02 14.56 1.82
C SER A 197 17.93 15.96 2.43
N ASP A 198 19.02 16.49 2.96
CA ASP A 198 19.06 17.85 3.53
C ASP A 198 19.20 18.90 2.43
N ARG A 199 20.07 18.64 1.45
CA ARG A 199 20.32 19.55 0.33
C ARG A 199 19.26 19.45 -0.77
N LYS A 200 18.61 18.29 -0.92
CA LYS A 200 17.61 18.03 -1.96
C LYS A 200 18.12 18.18 -3.40
N TRP A 201 19.42 18.10 -3.60
CA TRP A 201 20.05 18.12 -4.91
C TRP A 201 21.30 17.22 -4.95
N SER A 202 21.70 16.85 -6.17
CA SER A 202 22.96 16.23 -6.53
C SER A 202 23.58 16.96 -7.70
N GLY A 203 24.89 16.84 -7.91
CA GLY A 203 25.58 17.52 -9.00
C GLY A 203 26.91 16.92 -9.34
N ALA A 204 27.44 17.33 -10.48
CA ALA A 204 28.79 17.00 -10.93
C ALA A 204 29.39 18.11 -11.80
N VAL A 205 30.70 18.18 -11.85
CA VAL A 205 31.46 18.99 -12.80
C VAL A 205 31.92 18.07 -13.94
N ILE A 206 31.48 18.39 -15.17
CA ILE A 206 31.74 17.60 -16.37
C ILE A 206 32.26 18.57 -17.42
N ASP A 207 33.45 18.30 -17.96
CA ASP A 207 34.16 19.17 -18.93
C ASP A 207 34.28 20.64 -18.45
N GLY A 208 34.53 20.85 -17.13
CA GLY A 208 34.68 22.18 -16.53
C GLY A 208 33.35 22.93 -16.30
N ARG A 209 32.21 22.32 -16.58
CA ARG A 209 30.89 22.89 -16.37
C ARG A 209 30.14 22.13 -15.28
N SER A 210 29.51 22.87 -14.38
CA SER A 210 28.71 22.30 -13.30
C SER A 210 27.29 21.97 -13.76
N TYR A 211 26.82 20.76 -13.42
CA TYR A 211 25.44 20.33 -13.59
C TYR A 211 24.83 19.97 -12.24
N VAL A 212 23.62 20.43 -11.99
CA VAL A 212 22.89 20.21 -10.74
C VAL A 212 21.48 19.70 -11.05
N LEU A 213 21.09 18.62 -10.40
CA LEU A 213 19.74 18.08 -10.46
C LEU A 213 19.12 18.11 -9.06
N GLY A 214 18.02 18.76 -8.87
CA GLY A 214 17.38 18.86 -7.57
C GLY A 214 15.99 19.44 -7.56
N ALA A 215 15.43 19.59 -6.36
CA ALA A 215 14.14 20.24 -6.19
C ALA A 215 14.26 21.74 -6.46
N PRO A 216 13.36 22.34 -7.26
CA PRO A 216 13.49 23.73 -7.71
C PRO A 216 13.66 24.73 -6.57
N GLU A 217 12.97 24.54 -5.45
CA GLU A 217 13.03 25.41 -4.28
C GLU A 217 14.38 25.39 -3.55
N PHE A 218 15.18 24.33 -3.75
CA PHE A 218 16.54 24.21 -3.17
C PHE A 218 17.62 24.63 -4.14
N VAL A 219 17.45 24.43 -5.45
CA VAL A 219 18.40 24.83 -6.48
C VAL A 219 18.30 26.32 -6.77
N PHE A 220 17.11 26.88 -6.69
CA PHE A 220 16.81 28.28 -6.93
C PHE A 220 16.00 28.86 -5.76
N PRO A 221 16.60 29.15 -4.59
CA PRO A 221 15.88 29.64 -3.41
C PRO A 221 15.20 30.99 -3.63
N ASP A 222 15.79 31.87 -4.44
CA ASP A 222 15.23 33.18 -4.81
C ASP A 222 14.42 33.18 -6.11
N THR A 223 13.70 32.11 -6.35
CA THR A 223 13.09 31.74 -7.61
C THR A 223 12.12 32.77 -8.17
N ALA A 224 12.21 32.98 -9.50
CA ALA A 224 11.20 33.68 -10.27
C ALA A 224 9.81 33.02 -10.11
N GLU A 225 8.76 33.83 -10.04
CA GLU A 225 7.36 33.36 -9.88
C GLU A 225 6.95 32.31 -10.92
N GLU A 226 7.59 32.31 -12.10
CA GLU A 226 7.36 31.33 -13.17
C GLU A 226 7.73 29.88 -12.76
N ILE A 227 8.86 29.67 -12.09
CA ILE A 227 9.28 28.32 -11.64
C ILE A 227 8.37 27.85 -10.51
N LYS A 228 7.99 28.75 -9.60
CA LYS A 228 7.02 28.43 -8.54
C LYS A 228 5.66 28.05 -9.12
N ALA A 229 5.21 28.76 -10.16
CA ALA A 229 3.95 28.47 -10.83
C ALA A 229 3.96 27.06 -11.49
N ILE A 230 5.03 26.73 -12.25
CA ILE A 230 5.20 25.41 -12.86
C ILE A 230 5.24 24.31 -11.78
N THR A 231 6.01 24.54 -10.72
CA THR A 231 6.14 23.55 -9.63
C THR A 231 4.80 23.31 -8.94
N ARG A 232 4.03 24.37 -8.69
CA ARG A 232 2.72 24.29 -8.04
C ARG A 232 1.69 23.59 -8.93
N GLU A 233 1.60 23.99 -10.19
CA GLU A 233 0.69 23.37 -11.17
C GLU A 233 0.95 21.85 -11.26
N LYS A 234 2.20 21.46 -11.43
CA LYS A 234 2.56 20.03 -11.56
C LYS A 234 2.46 19.27 -10.24
N ALA A 235 2.68 19.90 -9.11
CA ALA A 235 2.42 19.31 -7.80
C ALA A 235 0.92 19.05 -7.56
N GLU A 236 0.04 19.93 -8.06
CA GLU A 236 -1.42 19.70 -8.03
C GLU A 236 -1.86 18.51 -8.89
N GLU A 237 -1.13 18.23 -9.98
CA GLU A 237 -1.26 17.00 -10.78
C GLU A 237 -0.65 15.75 -10.09
N GLY A 238 -0.03 15.92 -8.92
CA GLY A 238 0.63 14.85 -8.18
C GLY A 238 1.98 14.44 -8.74
N LEU A 239 2.59 15.30 -9.54
CA LEU A 239 3.92 15.11 -10.09
C LEU A 239 4.97 15.76 -9.19
N ARG A 240 6.09 15.08 -9.02
CA ARG A 240 7.29 15.65 -8.41
C ARG A 240 8.09 16.37 -9.47
N VAL A 241 8.43 17.62 -9.23
CA VAL A 241 9.22 18.43 -10.16
C VAL A 241 10.68 18.43 -9.73
N LEU A 242 11.57 18.13 -10.66
CA LEU A 242 13.00 18.37 -10.52
C LEU A 242 13.45 19.35 -11.59
N VAL A 243 14.49 20.13 -11.30
CA VAL A 243 15.16 21.01 -12.25
C VAL A 243 16.57 20.52 -12.51
N LEU A 244 16.94 20.45 -13.79
CA LEU A 244 18.34 20.35 -14.23
C LEU A 244 18.83 21.79 -14.49
N ALA A 245 19.91 22.15 -13.84
CA ALA A 245 20.54 23.46 -13.99
C ALA A 245 22.04 23.30 -14.28
N SER A 246 22.62 24.25 -14.99
CA SER A 246 24.06 24.30 -15.24
C SER A 246 24.67 25.66 -14.93
N SER A 247 25.98 25.66 -14.70
CA SER A 247 26.79 26.86 -14.48
C SER A 247 28.19 26.66 -15.05
N ASP A 248 28.77 27.75 -15.55
CA ASP A 248 30.18 27.77 -15.97
C ASP A 248 31.15 27.94 -14.76
N VAL A 249 30.59 28.08 -13.53
CA VAL A 249 31.36 28.09 -12.29
C VAL A 249 31.37 26.69 -11.69
N GLU A 250 32.55 26.22 -11.27
CA GLU A 250 32.70 24.87 -10.70
C GLU A 250 32.09 24.76 -9.30
N ILE A 251 31.54 23.59 -8.99
CA ILE A 251 31.05 23.26 -7.65
C ILE A 251 32.22 23.17 -6.69
N ILE A 252 32.18 23.95 -5.60
CA ILE A 252 33.18 23.90 -4.53
C ILE A 252 32.60 23.23 -3.29
N GLY A 253 33.11 22.06 -2.94
CA GLY A 253 32.62 21.29 -1.80
C GLY A 253 31.21 20.76 -2.00
N HIS A 254 30.27 21.24 -1.18
CA HIS A 254 28.86 20.83 -1.22
C HIS A 254 27.91 22.03 -1.40
N ASN A 255 28.40 23.16 -1.89
CA ASN A 255 27.62 24.37 -2.14
C ASN A 255 27.21 24.44 -3.60
N LEU A 256 26.06 25.05 -3.85
CA LEU A 256 25.61 25.37 -5.20
C LEU A 256 26.59 26.36 -5.83
N PRO A 257 26.93 26.21 -7.11
CA PRO A 257 27.75 27.18 -7.81
C PRO A 257 26.95 28.44 -8.11
N ASP A 258 27.61 29.57 -8.19
CA ASP A 258 27.02 30.84 -8.63
C ASP A 258 26.62 30.80 -10.11
N GLY A 259 25.66 31.60 -10.49
CA GLY A 259 25.27 31.74 -11.90
C GLY A 259 24.53 30.54 -12.50
N LEU A 260 23.89 29.72 -11.69
CA LEU A 260 23.04 28.61 -12.14
C LEU A 260 21.94 29.11 -13.09
N LYS A 261 21.78 28.40 -14.21
CA LYS A 261 20.69 28.59 -15.18
C LYS A 261 19.91 27.30 -15.33
N ALA A 262 18.58 27.40 -15.30
CA ALA A 262 17.73 26.24 -15.52
C ALA A 262 17.83 25.80 -16.99
N GLU A 263 18.17 24.55 -17.23
CA GLU A 263 18.14 23.91 -18.57
C GLU A 263 16.77 23.28 -18.86
N GLY A 264 16.07 22.84 -17.82
CA GLY A 264 14.73 22.28 -17.94
C GLY A 264 14.23 21.61 -16.68
N PHE A 265 13.00 21.15 -16.77
CA PHE A 265 12.27 20.52 -15.68
C PHE A 265 11.90 19.08 -16.04
N ILE A 266 11.93 18.21 -15.04
CA ILE A 266 11.59 16.79 -15.14
C ILE A 266 10.39 16.58 -14.23
N PHE A 267 9.33 15.99 -14.78
CA PHE A 267 8.12 15.66 -14.04
C PHE A 267 8.11 14.17 -13.75
N ILE A 268 8.18 13.82 -12.47
CA ILE A 268 8.29 12.44 -12.01
C ILE A 268 7.02 12.05 -11.29
N ALA A 269 6.51 10.87 -11.62
CA ALA A 269 5.33 10.30 -11.01
C ALA A 269 5.61 8.92 -10.42
N ASP A 270 4.80 8.52 -9.43
CA ASP A 270 4.72 7.13 -9.04
C ASP A 270 4.14 6.31 -10.20
N LYS A 271 4.81 5.20 -10.55
CA LYS A 271 4.35 4.30 -11.59
C LYS A 271 3.15 3.49 -11.10
N ILE A 272 2.01 3.71 -11.74
CA ILE A 272 0.77 3.01 -11.42
C ILE A 272 0.82 1.60 -12.02
N ARG A 273 0.35 0.60 -11.27
CA ARG A 273 0.22 -0.77 -11.80
C ARG A 273 -0.76 -0.78 -12.96
N LYS A 274 -0.43 -1.53 -14.00
CA LYS A 274 -1.27 -1.64 -15.20
C LYS A 274 -2.67 -2.19 -14.90
N GLU A 275 -2.74 -3.09 -13.93
CA GLU A 275 -3.97 -3.76 -13.50
C GLU A 275 -4.81 -2.93 -12.52
N ALA A 276 -4.26 -1.83 -11.98
CA ALA A 276 -4.94 -1.04 -10.94
C ALA A 276 -6.28 -0.43 -11.43
N PRO A 277 -6.38 0.19 -12.63
CA PRO A 277 -7.64 0.76 -13.08
C PRO A 277 -8.76 -0.28 -13.20
N ASP A 278 -8.47 -1.42 -13.82
CA ASP A 278 -9.45 -2.50 -14.01
C ASP A 278 -9.87 -3.12 -12.67
N THR A 279 -8.92 -3.28 -11.75
CA THR A 279 -9.18 -3.82 -10.41
C THR A 279 -10.06 -2.86 -9.60
N LEU A 280 -9.76 -1.56 -9.60
CA LEU A 280 -10.58 -0.56 -8.91
C LEU A 280 -11.99 -0.48 -9.49
N GLN A 281 -12.12 -0.57 -10.81
CA GLN A 281 -13.42 -0.62 -11.48
C GLN A 281 -14.20 -1.86 -11.07
N TYR A 282 -13.56 -3.04 -11.03
CA TYR A 282 -14.19 -4.29 -10.59
C TYR A 282 -14.77 -4.16 -9.18
N PHE A 283 -14.02 -3.62 -8.21
CA PHE A 283 -14.53 -3.43 -6.85
C PHE A 283 -15.73 -2.48 -6.80
N ARG A 284 -15.70 -1.43 -7.59
CA ARG A 284 -16.84 -0.49 -7.73
C ARG A 284 -18.09 -1.20 -8.27
N ASP A 285 -17.93 -2.01 -9.31
CA ASP A 285 -19.02 -2.77 -9.92
C ASP A 285 -19.63 -3.80 -8.96
N GLN A 286 -18.84 -4.28 -7.99
CA GLN A 286 -19.28 -5.13 -6.88
C GLN A 286 -19.93 -4.35 -5.71
N GLY A 287 -20.01 -3.03 -5.81
CA GLY A 287 -20.57 -2.18 -4.73
C GLY A 287 -19.63 -1.99 -3.53
N VAL A 288 -18.34 -2.28 -3.70
CA VAL A 288 -17.32 -2.10 -2.64
C VAL A 288 -16.79 -0.68 -2.68
N THR A 289 -16.86 0.02 -1.55
CA THR A 289 -16.29 1.36 -1.39
C THR A 289 -14.77 1.25 -1.24
N VAL A 290 -14.01 1.89 -2.13
CA VAL A 290 -12.55 1.90 -2.05
C VAL A 290 -12.08 3.16 -1.33
N LYS A 291 -11.22 3.00 -0.31
CA LYS A 291 -10.56 4.07 0.42
C LYS A 291 -9.05 3.95 0.27
N ILE A 292 -8.34 5.07 0.13
CA ILE A 292 -6.88 5.09 -0.04
C ILE A 292 -6.23 5.70 1.19
N ILE A 293 -5.24 4.99 1.74
CA ILE A 293 -4.49 5.37 2.93
C ILE A 293 -3.02 5.52 2.56
N SER A 294 -2.39 6.64 2.91
CA SER A 294 -0.97 6.88 2.61
C SER A 294 -0.30 7.81 3.62
N GLY A 295 0.99 7.62 3.82
CA GLY A 295 1.83 8.57 4.55
C GLY A 295 2.16 9.86 3.78
N ASP A 296 1.83 9.92 2.48
CA ASP A 296 2.11 11.05 1.62
C ASP A 296 1.10 12.21 1.83
N ASN A 297 1.41 13.36 1.24
CA ASN A 297 0.50 14.50 1.22
C ASN A 297 -0.83 14.12 0.52
N PRO A 298 -2.00 14.46 1.11
CA PRO A 298 -3.31 14.10 0.56
C PRO A 298 -3.54 14.57 -0.88
N VAL A 299 -2.97 15.71 -1.30
CA VAL A 299 -3.08 16.22 -2.68
C VAL A 299 -2.37 15.28 -3.66
N THR A 300 -1.16 14.81 -3.31
CA THR A 300 -0.41 13.84 -4.11
C THR A 300 -1.13 12.50 -4.19
N VAL A 301 -1.69 12.03 -3.06
CA VAL A 301 -2.46 10.78 -3.02
C VAL A 301 -3.70 10.88 -3.90
N ARG A 302 -4.42 12.00 -3.87
CA ARG A 302 -5.58 12.29 -4.73
C ARG A 302 -5.21 12.20 -6.22
N ALA A 303 -4.12 12.82 -6.60
CA ALA A 303 -3.68 12.82 -8.00
C ALA A 303 -3.33 11.40 -8.49
N VAL A 304 -2.65 10.59 -7.67
CA VAL A 304 -2.36 9.19 -7.99
C VAL A 304 -3.67 8.38 -8.06
N ALA A 305 -4.59 8.58 -7.13
CA ALA A 305 -5.89 7.91 -7.11
C ALA A 305 -6.71 8.21 -8.37
N LYS A 306 -6.75 9.48 -8.78
CA LYS A 306 -7.42 9.92 -10.01
C LYS A 306 -6.81 9.31 -11.26
N ARG A 307 -5.47 9.27 -11.35
CA ARG A 307 -4.75 8.61 -12.46
C ARG A 307 -4.97 7.09 -12.47
N ALA A 308 -5.16 6.47 -11.30
CA ALA A 308 -5.51 5.05 -11.18
C ALA A 308 -6.98 4.75 -11.49
N GLY A 309 -7.81 5.77 -11.81
CA GLY A 309 -9.21 5.59 -12.20
C GLY A 309 -10.21 5.55 -11.03
N LEU A 310 -9.82 5.99 -9.83
CA LEU A 310 -10.78 6.17 -8.74
C LEU A 310 -11.67 7.39 -9.03
N SER A 311 -12.99 7.23 -8.96
CA SER A 311 -13.96 8.28 -9.33
C SER A 311 -14.22 9.27 -8.20
N ASP A 312 -14.26 8.82 -6.94
CA ASP A 312 -14.52 9.67 -5.77
C ASP A 312 -13.21 10.09 -5.12
N CYS A 313 -12.48 11.00 -5.80
CA CYS A 313 -11.18 11.49 -5.36
C CYS A 313 -11.23 12.85 -4.64
N ASP A 314 -12.39 13.49 -4.54
CA ASP A 314 -12.48 14.87 -4.01
C ASP A 314 -12.61 14.89 -2.48
N SER A 315 -13.02 13.77 -1.89
CA SER A 315 -13.16 13.62 -0.44
C SER A 315 -11.82 13.23 0.20
N ILE A 316 -10.99 14.24 0.49
CA ILE A 316 -9.64 14.08 1.03
C ILE A 316 -9.49 14.65 2.43
N ILE A 317 -8.64 14.04 3.26
CA ILE A 317 -8.30 14.55 4.59
C ILE A 317 -6.80 14.40 4.88
N ASP A 318 -6.27 15.39 5.60
CA ASP A 318 -4.93 15.35 6.19
C ASP A 318 -5.02 14.83 7.62
N MET A 319 -4.59 13.60 7.84
CA MET A 319 -4.69 12.94 9.14
C MET A 319 -3.83 13.60 10.23
N SER A 320 -2.81 14.39 9.85
CA SER A 320 -1.99 15.13 10.81
C SER A 320 -2.74 16.27 11.51
N THR A 321 -3.91 16.66 11.00
CA THR A 321 -4.76 17.71 11.59
C THR A 321 -5.69 17.18 12.68
N LEU A 322 -5.94 15.87 12.72
CA LEU A 322 -6.82 15.21 13.68
C LEU A 322 -6.08 14.95 15.00
N LYS A 323 -6.77 15.15 16.10
CA LYS A 323 -6.16 15.07 17.44
C LYS A 323 -6.81 14.02 18.33
N THR A 324 -8.04 13.61 18.03
CA THR A 324 -8.81 12.66 18.87
C THR A 324 -9.22 11.43 18.06
N ASP A 325 -9.43 10.31 18.73
CA ASP A 325 -9.89 9.07 18.09
C ASP A 325 -11.32 9.23 17.53
N GLU A 326 -12.16 10.06 18.15
CA GLU A 326 -13.51 10.36 17.66
C GLU A 326 -13.46 11.09 16.32
N GLU A 327 -12.57 12.09 16.16
CA GLU A 327 -12.36 12.77 14.88
C GLU A 327 -11.88 11.81 13.79
N VAL A 328 -11.06 10.83 14.15
CA VAL A 328 -10.57 9.81 13.21
C VAL A 328 -11.69 8.89 12.76
N ILE A 329 -12.57 8.45 13.67
CA ILE A 329 -13.73 7.61 13.37
C ILE A 329 -14.68 8.36 12.42
N ASP A 330 -15.01 9.61 12.74
CA ASP A 330 -15.86 10.45 11.90
C ASP A 330 -15.24 10.69 10.51
N ALA A 331 -13.92 10.87 10.45
CA ALA A 331 -13.19 11.00 9.20
C ALA A 331 -13.22 9.71 8.38
N ALA A 332 -13.09 8.55 9.03
CA ALA A 332 -13.12 7.26 8.38
C ALA A 332 -14.43 7.00 7.62
N GLU A 333 -15.54 7.53 8.09
CA GLU A 333 -16.84 7.44 7.40
C GLU A 333 -16.95 8.42 6.22
N LYS A 334 -16.47 9.66 6.41
CA LYS A 334 -16.74 10.78 5.48
C LYS A 334 -15.80 10.86 4.31
N TYR A 335 -14.52 10.46 4.50
CA TYR A 335 -13.48 10.69 3.51
C TYR A 335 -13.07 9.41 2.78
N THR A 336 -12.61 9.58 1.54
CA THR A 336 -12.15 8.50 0.67
C THR A 336 -10.63 8.41 0.64
N ILE A 337 -9.94 9.54 0.79
CA ILE A 337 -8.48 9.62 0.70
C ILE A 337 -7.90 10.19 1.98
N PHE A 338 -6.99 9.43 2.59
CA PHE A 338 -6.32 9.73 3.85
C PHE A 338 -4.83 9.92 3.60
N GLY A 339 -4.36 11.17 3.75
CA GLY A 339 -2.95 11.50 3.63
C GLY A 339 -2.28 11.74 4.98
N ARG A 340 -0.94 11.69 5.01
CA ARG A 340 -0.09 11.85 6.20
C ARG A 340 -0.47 10.93 7.36
N VAL A 341 -0.90 9.72 7.02
CA VAL A 341 -1.23 8.68 8.01
C VAL A 341 0.05 8.16 8.65
N LEU A 342 0.11 8.21 9.98
CA LEU A 342 1.22 7.62 10.74
C LEU A 342 0.99 6.11 10.91
N PRO A 343 2.05 5.29 10.91
CA PRO A 343 1.92 3.83 11.07
C PRO A 343 1.15 3.39 12.32
N CYS A 344 1.23 4.14 13.42
CA CYS A 344 0.47 3.83 14.63
C CYS A 344 -1.06 3.93 14.44
N LEU A 345 -1.54 4.82 13.59
CA LEU A 345 -2.97 4.95 13.29
C LEU A 345 -3.51 3.78 12.47
N LEU A 346 -2.69 3.16 11.60
CA LEU A 346 -3.07 1.97 10.85
C LEU A 346 -3.36 0.76 11.74
N TYR A 347 -2.67 0.63 12.88
CA TYR A 347 -2.87 -0.48 13.81
C TYR A 347 -4.04 -0.27 14.78
N THR A 348 -4.36 0.96 15.13
CA THR A 348 -5.48 1.30 16.01
C THR A 348 -6.82 1.29 15.29
N ASN A 349 -6.87 1.64 14.02
CA ASN A 349 -8.12 1.88 13.28
C ASN A 349 -8.51 0.76 12.29
N CYS A 350 -7.67 -0.26 12.05
CA CYS A 350 -8.07 -1.48 11.31
C CYS A 350 -9.02 -2.42 12.10
N CYS A 351 -9.52 -1.99 13.25
CA CYS A 351 -10.41 -2.76 14.11
C CYS A 351 -11.83 -2.16 14.25
N LEU A 352 -12.16 -1.15 13.44
CA LEU A 352 -13.52 -0.57 13.41
C LEU A 352 -14.39 -1.16 12.31
#